data_dbee0d161f39bb65c0f935302a35133a
#
_entry.id   dbee0d161f39bb65c0f935302a35133a
#
_cell.length_a   1.000
_cell.length_b   1.000
_cell.length_c   1.000
_cell.angle_alpha   90.00
_cell.angle_beta   90.00
_cell.angle_gamma   90.00
#
_symmetry.space_group_name_H-M   'P 1'
#
loop_
_entity.id
_entity.type
_entity.pdbx_description
1 polymer ?
#
loop_
_entity_poly.entity_id
_entity_poly.type
_entity_poly.pdbx_seq_one_letter_code
_entity_poly.pdbx_strand_id
1 'polypeptide(L)'
;MAFNMVAEHAIWPKVNDAIFGLAAKAKEAIDKYGKENVIDSTLGALVDDNGELICLNTVYKELKSLPNSAIAAYAQVAGQPDFLEVVQKVCFGKYKPNAYIRAVATPGGTGSVRHGIYNYTNPGDSILVGDWHWAPYVTISEEYGRTVTNHELFNSKNEFNIESFKEKFEELLNKQKRLVA
;
A
#
# COMPACT_ATOMS: atom_id res chain seq x y z
N MET A 1 -39.96 5.78 4.05
CA MET A 1 -38.51 5.81 4.32
C MET A 1 -37.88 4.78 3.41
N ALA A 2 -36.87 5.14 2.62
CA ALA A 2 -36.14 4.15 1.85
C ALA A 2 -35.36 3.28 2.85
N PHE A 3 -35.57 1.97 2.78
CA PHE A 3 -34.85 1.01 3.63
C PHE A 3 -33.42 0.92 3.15
N ASN A 4 -32.45 1.31 3.97
CA ASN A 4 -31.04 1.16 3.67
C ASN A 4 -30.56 -0.20 4.17
N MET A 5 -30.15 -1.08 3.26
CA MET A 5 -29.65 -2.43 3.59
C MET A 5 -28.18 -2.43 4.00
N VAL A 6 -27.47 -1.31 3.81
CA VAL A 6 -26.06 -1.17 4.17
C VAL A 6 -25.97 -0.74 5.63
N ALA A 7 -25.10 -1.40 6.40
CA ALA A 7 -24.83 -1.02 7.79
C ALA A 7 -24.28 0.41 7.87
N GLU A 8 -24.60 1.14 8.94
CA GLU A 8 -24.24 2.55 9.07
C GLU A 8 -22.74 2.82 8.94
N HIS A 9 -21.90 1.98 9.54
CA HIS A 9 -20.44 2.09 9.47
C HIS A 9 -19.86 1.84 8.07
N ALA A 10 -20.62 1.22 7.17
CA ALA A 10 -20.20 0.92 5.80
C ALA A 10 -20.74 1.97 4.78
N ILE A 11 -21.40 3.00 5.25
CA ILE A 11 -21.87 4.12 4.42
C ILE A 11 -20.74 5.13 4.33
N TRP A 12 -19.95 5.02 3.30
CA TRP A 12 -18.87 5.98 3.04
C TRP A 12 -19.42 7.24 2.34
N PRO A 13 -18.88 8.42 2.68
CA PRO A 13 -19.24 9.63 1.95
C PRO A 13 -18.84 9.46 0.47
N LYS A 14 -19.61 10.05 -0.44
CA LYS A 14 -19.21 10.12 -1.86
C LYS A 14 -17.95 10.98 -1.98
N VAL A 15 -16.82 10.36 -1.98
CA VAL A 15 -15.52 11.01 -2.20
C VAL A 15 -15.20 10.85 -3.68
N ASN A 16 -14.90 11.95 -4.37
CA ASN A 16 -14.24 11.87 -5.67
C ASN A 16 -12.83 11.34 -5.40
N ASP A 17 -12.54 10.15 -5.91
CA ASP A 17 -11.18 9.61 -5.85
C ASP A 17 -10.23 10.58 -6.54
N ALA A 18 -9.34 11.20 -5.78
CA ALA A 18 -8.46 12.24 -6.29
C ALA A 18 -7.51 11.69 -7.36
N ILE A 19 -7.05 10.43 -7.22
CA ILE A 19 -6.10 9.79 -8.13
C ILE A 19 -6.76 9.50 -9.47
N PHE A 20 -7.91 8.82 -9.46
CA PHE A 20 -8.64 8.52 -10.70
C PHE A 20 -9.25 9.78 -11.33
N GLY A 21 -9.63 10.76 -10.52
CA GLY A 21 -10.08 12.07 -11.00
C GLY A 21 -8.97 12.84 -11.75
N LEU A 22 -7.73 12.79 -11.23
CA LEU A 22 -6.57 13.37 -11.89
C LEU A 22 -6.17 12.60 -13.16
N ALA A 23 -6.21 11.27 -13.11
CA ALA A 23 -5.93 10.45 -14.29
C ALA A 23 -6.93 10.70 -15.44
N ALA A 24 -8.21 10.89 -15.12
CA ALA A 24 -9.21 11.28 -16.10
C ALA A 24 -8.88 12.64 -16.74
N LYS A 25 -8.50 13.65 -15.95
CA LYS A 25 -8.07 14.96 -16.45
C LYS A 25 -6.80 14.89 -17.30
N ALA A 26 -5.83 14.04 -16.91
CA ALA A 26 -4.64 13.82 -17.71
C ALA A 26 -4.99 13.24 -19.08
N LYS A 27 -5.91 12.27 -19.13
CA LYS A 27 -6.41 11.71 -20.38
C LYS A 27 -7.10 12.77 -21.26
N GLU A 28 -7.98 13.58 -20.68
CA GLU A 28 -8.62 14.70 -21.41
C GLU A 28 -7.58 15.69 -21.94
N ALA A 29 -6.52 15.97 -21.20
CA ALA A 29 -5.44 16.83 -21.64
C ALA A 29 -4.65 16.21 -22.80
N ILE A 30 -4.36 14.92 -22.76
CA ILE A 30 -3.71 14.18 -23.85
C ILE A 30 -4.58 14.22 -25.12
N ASP A 31 -5.88 13.97 -24.99
CA ASP A 31 -6.84 14.01 -26.11
C ASP A 31 -6.92 15.41 -26.74
N LYS A 32 -6.77 16.46 -25.93
CA LYS A 32 -6.87 17.85 -26.37
C LYS A 32 -5.57 18.42 -26.93
N TYR A 33 -4.44 18.11 -26.33
CA TYR A 33 -3.16 18.76 -26.59
C TYR A 33 -2.13 17.87 -27.30
N GLY A 34 -2.41 16.57 -27.44
CA GLY A 34 -1.47 15.57 -27.93
C GLY A 34 -0.58 14.98 -26.84
N LYS A 35 -0.26 13.70 -26.97
CA LYS A 35 0.55 12.95 -26.01
C LYS A 35 1.96 13.54 -25.83
N GLU A 36 2.53 14.09 -26.88
CA GLU A 36 3.87 14.70 -26.89
C GLU A 36 3.95 16.01 -26.07
N ASN A 37 2.81 16.60 -25.74
CA ASN A 37 2.71 17.86 -25.01
C ASN A 37 2.21 17.68 -23.56
N VAL A 38 1.95 16.43 -23.13
CA VAL A 38 1.42 16.14 -21.79
C VAL A 38 2.25 15.07 -21.12
N ILE A 39 2.78 15.37 -19.95
CA ILE A 39 3.44 14.40 -19.07
C ILE A 39 2.42 13.93 -18.04
N ASP A 40 1.99 12.67 -18.16
CA ASP A 40 1.08 12.05 -17.20
C ASP A 40 1.87 11.27 -16.12
N SER A 41 1.89 11.82 -14.92
CA SER A 41 2.50 11.21 -13.72
C SER A 41 1.46 10.95 -12.62
N THR A 42 0.19 10.78 -12.98
CA THR A 42 -0.92 10.62 -12.03
C THR A 42 -0.97 9.25 -11.38
N LEU A 43 -0.47 8.23 -12.06
CA LEU A 43 -0.40 6.86 -11.56
C LEU A 43 1.06 6.42 -11.41
N GLY A 44 1.35 5.64 -10.35
CA GLY A 44 2.66 5.06 -10.12
C GLY A 44 2.97 3.88 -11.06
N ALA A 45 2.87 4.13 -12.38
CA ALA A 45 3.13 3.15 -13.43
C ALA A 45 4.35 3.58 -14.25
N LEU A 46 5.30 2.65 -14.44
CA LEU A 46 6.46 2.88 -15.30
C LEU A 46 6.08 2.56 -16.74
N VAL A 47 6.18 3.54 -17.61
CA VAL A 47 5.91 3.41 -19.05
C VAL A 47 7.15 3.71 -19.87
N ASP A 48 7.23 3.14 -21.07
CA ASP A 48 8.27 3.43 -22.05
C ASP A 48 7.98 4.75 -22.82
N ASP A 49 8.85 5.12 -23.75
CA ASP A 49 8.71 6.32 -24.56
C ASP A 49 7.46 6.31 -25.46
N ASN A 50 6.88 5.13 -25.73
CA ASN A 50 5.63 4.97 -26.45
C ASN A 50 4.40 5.06 -25.53
N GLY A 51 4.63 5.10 -24.21
CA GLY A 51 3.61 5.10 -23.17
C GLY A 51 2.99 3.72 -22.92
N GLU A 52 3.70 2.67 -23.33
CA GLU A 52 3.33 1.30 -23.01
C GLU A 52 3.87 0.90 -21.63
N LEU A 53 3.07 0.17 -20.86
CA LEU A 53 3.47 -0.27 -19.52
C LEU A 53 4.68 -1.21 -19.59
N ILE A 54 5.75 -0.85 -18.89
CA ILE A 54 6.95 -1.70 -18.80
C ILE A 54 6.65 -2.90 -17.90
N CYS A 55 6.79 -4.08 -18.47
CA CYS A 55 6.56 -5.35 -17.80
C CYS A 55 7.83 -6.20 -17.75
N LEU A 56 8.02 -6.96 -16.67
CA LEU A 56 9.09 -7.93 -16.57
C LEU A 56 8.73 -9.19 -17.39
N ASN A 57 9.15 -9.25 -18.62
CA ASN A 57 8.81 -10.33 -19.57
C ASN A 57 9.16 -11.72 -19.05
N THR A 58 10.25 -11.87 -18.29
CA THR A 58 10.64 -13.14 -17.65
C THR A 58 9.57 -13.63 -16.68
N VAL A 59 9.00 -12.75 -15.86
CA VAL A 59 7.94 -13.10 -14.90
C VAL A 59 6.68 -13.56 -15.65
N TYR A 60 6.26 -12.82 -16.67
CA TYR A 60 5.08 -13.19 -17.45
C TYR A 60 5.27 -14.46 -18.27
N LYS A 61 6.50 -14.74 -18.75
CA LYS A 61 6.83 -16.00 -19.41
C LYS A 61 6.67 -17.18 -18.47
N GLU A 62 7.21 -17.08 -17.25
CA GLU A 62 7.07 -18.13 -16.23
C GLU A 62 5.61 -18.31 -15.82
N LEU A 63 4.87 -17.24 -15.57
CA LEU A 63 3.45 -17.31 -15.24
C LEU A 63 2.65 -18.05 -16.33
N LYS A 64 2.89 -17.75 -17.60
CA LYS A 64 2.23 -18.39 -18.74
C LYS A 64 2.65 -19.85 -18.95
N SER A 65 3.79 -20.27 -18.41
CA SER A 65 4.29 -21.64 -18.50
C SER A 65 3.69 -22.58 -17.43
N LEU A 66 3.04 -22.01 -16.41
CA LEU A 66 2.44 -22.81 -15.35
C LEU A 66 1.28 -23.66 -15.91
N PRO A 67 1.18 -24.93 -15.50
CA PRO A 67 0.03 -25.74 -15.86
C PRO A 67 -1.25 -25.20 -15.22
N ASN A 68 -2.37 -25.32 -15.91
CA ASN A 68 -3.68 -24.87 -15.41
C ASN A 68 -4.02 -25.43 -14.03
N SER A 69 -3.61 -26.67 -13.74
CA SER A 69 -3.79 -27.32 -12.43
C SER A 69 -3.07 -26.59 -11.30
N ALA A 70 -1.89 -26.01 -11.55
CA ALA A 70 -1.16 -25.24 -10.55
C ALA A 70 -1.83 -23.87 -10.30
N ILE A 71 -2.37 -23.25 -11.37
CA ILE A 71 -3.06 -21.96 -11.27
C ILE A 71 -4.41 -22.12 -10.57
N ALA A 72 -5.15 -23.21 -10.85
CA ALA A 72 -6.48 -23.46 -10.30
C ALA A 72 -6.47 -24.11 -8.90
N ALA A 73 -5.32 -24.54 -8.41
CA ALA A 73 -5.21 -25.20 -7.11
C ALA A 73 -5.50 -24.24 -5.95
N TYR A 74 -6.06 -24.78 -4.86
CA TYR A 74 -6.19 -24.01 -3.63
C TYR A 74 -4.80 -23.62 -3.09
N ALA A 75 -4.63 -22.33 -2.80
CA ALA A 75 -3.46 -21.86 -2.07
C ALA A 75 -3.57 -22.25 -0.58
N GLN A 76 -2.43 -22.51 0.05
CA GLN A 76 -2.37 -22.65 1.51
C GLN A 76 -2.64 -21.30 2.18
N VAL A 77 -3.21 -21.32 3.38
CA VAL A 77 -3.62 -20.10 4.12
C VAL A 77 -2.48 -19.08 4.27
N ALA A 78 -1.28 -19.55 4.59
CA ALA A 78 -0.12 -18.67 4.72
C ALA A 78 0.57 -18.36 3.38
N GLY A 79 0.24 -19.06 2.33
CA GLY A 79 0.91 -19.06 1.02
C GLY A 79 1.64 -20.37 0.74
N GLN A 80 2.08 -20.56 -0.50
CA GLN A 80 2.82 -21.76 -0.90
C GLN A 80 4.21 -21.79 -0.22
N PRO A 81 4.67 -22.93 0.33
CA PRO A 81 5.93 -23.02 1.05
C PRO A 81 7.13 -22.51 0.26
N ASP A 82 7.22 -22.86 -1.02
CA ASP A 82 8.30 -22.43 -1.91
C ASP A 82 8.30 -20.91 -2.07
N PHE A 83 7.14 -20.27 -2.20
CA PHE A 83 7.02 -18.82 -2.25
C PHE A 83 7.50 -18.19 -0.95
N LEU A 84 7.08 -18.71 0.22
CA LEU A 84 7.45 -18.18 1.52
C LEU A 84 8.96 -18.26 1.81
N GLU A 85 9.63 -19.29 1.26
CA GLU A 85 11.08 -19.42 1.33
C GLU A 85 11.79 -18.46 0.38
N VAL A 86 11.37 -18.44 -0.89
CA VAL A 86 12.00 -17.64 -1.94
C VAL A 86 11.85 -16.15 -1.69
N VAL A 87 10.69 -15.67 -1.22
CA VAL A 87 10.51 -14.25 -0.91
C VAL A 87 11.49 -13.75 0.13
N GLN A 88 11.81 -14.55 1.15
CA GLN A 88 12.84 -14.18 2.14
C GLN A 88 14.24 -14.11 1.51
N LYS A 89 14.57 -15.05 0.62
CA LYS A 89 15.86 -15.02 -0.12
C LYS A 89 15.96 -13.78 -1.00
N VAL A 90 14.89 -13.42 -1.70
CA VAL A 90 14.86 -12.24 -2.58
C VAL A 90 14.96 -10.94 -1.77
N CYS A 91 14.20 -10.82 -0.66
CA CYS A 91 14.21 -9.62 0.15
C CYS A 91 15.54 -9.35 0.86
N PHE A 92 16.15 -10.39 1.41
CA PHE A 92 17.34 -10.21 2.26
C PHE A 92 18.66 -10.55 1.55
N GLY A 93 18.64 -11.43 0.56
CA GLY A 93 19.85 -11.90 -0.13
C GLY A 93 20.91 -12.38 0.87
N LYS A 94 22.15 -11.91 0.69
CA LYS A 94 23.27 -12.21 1.59
C LYS A 94 23.23 -11.48 2.94
N TYR A 95 22.32 -10.54 3.10
CA TYR A 95 22.19 -9.70 4.31
C TYR A 95 21.07 -10.18 5.24
N LYS A 96 20.58 -11.42 5.06
CA LYS A 96 19.55 -11.95 5.93
C LYS A 96 20.02 -11.95 7.38
N PRO A 97 19.34 -11.22 8.29
CA PRO A 97 19.76 -11.16 9.68
C PRO A 97 19.52 -12.49 10.40
N ASN A 98 20.32 -12.74 11.43
CA ASN A 98 20.06 -13.86 12.35
C ASN A 98 18.95 -13.48 13.34
N ALA A 99 17.71 -13.57 12.89
CA ALA A 99 16.53 -13.15 13.61
C ALA A 99 15.34 -14.10 13.31
N TYR A 100 14.29 -13.98 14.10
CA TYR A 100 13.02 -14.65 13.81
C TYR A 100 12.34 -13.95 12.64
N ILE A 101 12.28 -14.64 11.51
CA ILE A 101 11.67 -14.12 10.27
C ILE A 101 10.60 -15.11 9.80
N ARG A 102 9.42 -14.59 9.52
CA ARG A 102 8.34 -15.34 8.87
C ARG A 102 7.79 -14.53 7.70
N ALA A 103 7.32 -15.24 6.70
CA ALA A 103 6.64 -14.67 5.55
C ALA A 103 5.21 -15.22 5.48
N VAL A 104 4.30 -14.42 4.99
CA VAL A 104 2.94 -14.81 4.63
C VAL A 104 2.58 -14.19 3.30
N ALA A 105 1.80 -14.90 2.50
CA ALA A 105 1.24 -14.34 1.27
C ALA A 105 0.05 -13.45 1.60
N THR A 106 -0.05 -12.32 0.91
CA THR A 106 -1.15 -11.36 1.05
C THR A 106 -1.69 -10.97 -0.33
N PRO A 107 -2.93 -10.49 -0.43
CA PRO A 107 -3.44 -9.96 -1.69
C PRO A 107 -2.80 -8.61 -2.02
N GLY A 108 -1.55 -8.67 -2.53
CA GLY A 108 -0.74 -7.52 -2.88
C GLY A 108 -0.23 -6.71 -1.68
N GLY A 109 0.42 -5.57 -1.95
CA GLY A 109 0.94 -4.66 -0.93
C GLY A 109 -0.15 -4.06 -0.04
N THR A 110 -1.31 -3.73 -0.61
CA THR A 110 -2.47 -3.25 0.16
C THR A 110 -2.92 -4.26 1.21
N GLY A 111 -2.95 -5.55 0.85
CA GLY A 111 -3.25 -6.61 1.80
C GLY A 111 -2.21 -6.73 2.91
N SER A 112 -0.92 -6.53 2.60
CA SER A 112 0.15 -6.48 3.60
C SER A 112 -0.05 -5.35 4.60
N VAL A 113 -0.30 -4.15 4.13
CA VAL A 113 -0.55 -2.97 4.97
C VAL A 113 -1.77 -3.22 5.88
N ARG A 114 -2.87 -3.71 5.30
CA ARG A 114 -4.09 -4.03 6.03
C ARG A 114 -3.84 -5.05 7.15
N HIS A 115 -3.12 -6.14 6.86
CA HIS A 115 -2.76 -7.14 7.86
C HIS A 115 -1.81 -6.58 8.92
N GLY A 116 -0.87 -5.73 8.55
CA GLY A 116 0.03 -5.04 9.49
C GLY A 116 -0.78 -4.20 10.48
N ILE A 117 -1.63 -3.32 9.99
CA ILE A 117 -2.47 -2.46 10.82
C ILE A 117 -3.38 -3.31 11.71
N TYR A 118 -4.11 -4.26 11.13
CA TYR A 118 -5.07 -5.07 11.88
C TYR A 118 -4.45 -5.89 13.01
N ASN A 119 -3.30 -6.54 12.75
CA ASN A 119 -2.70 -7.47 13.71
C ASN A 119 -1.86 -6.79 14.80
N TYR A 120 -1.35 -5.58 14.54
CA TYR A 120 -0.41 -4.91 15.46
C TYR A 120 -0.99 -3.68 16.15
N THR A 121 -2.28 -3.37 15.93
CA THR A 121 -3.01 -2.31 16.61
C THR A 121 -4.35 -2.81 17.15
N ASN A 122 -4.90 -2.11 18.15
CA ASN A 122 -6.26 -2.33 18.64
C ASN A 122 -7.21 -1.27 18.05
N PRO A 123 -8.55 -1.50 18.05
CA PRO A 123 -9.50 -0.42 17.80
C PRO A 123 -9.25 0.76 18.72
N GLY A 124 -9.22 1.98 18.15
CA GLY A 124 -8.89 3.21 18.86
C GLY A 124 -7.40 3.58 18.84
N ASP A 125 -6.51 2.66 18.45
CA ASP A 125 -5.09 2.98 18.27
C ASP A 125 -4.89 3.81 16.98
N SER A 126 -3.73 4.46 16.89
CA SER A 126 -3.27 5.19 15.72
C SER A 126 -2.00 4.57 15.14
N ILE A 127 -1.86 4.56 13.83
CA ILE A 127 -0.58 4.32 13.16
C ILE A 127 0.16 5.65 12.96
N LEU A 128 1.49 5.61 12.96
CA LEU A 128 2.33 6.77 12.69
C LEU A 128 2.82 6.74 11.24
N VAL A 129 2.60 7.82 10.51
CA VAL A 129 3.08 7.98 9.13
C VAL A 129 3.62 9.39 8.92
N GLY A 130 4.41 9.60 7.87
CA GLY A 130 4.75 10.95 7.44
C GLY A 130 3.50 11.70 6.94
N ASP A 131 3.53 13.03 6.98
CA ASP A 131 2.47 13.86 6.40
C ASP A 131 2.35 13.68 4.87
N TRP A 132 3.43 13.25 4.21
CA TRP A 132 3.44 12.80 2.83
C TRP A 132 3.30 11.28 2.78
N HIS A 133 2.08 10.80 2.79
CA HIS A 133 1.78 9.37 2.80
C HIS A 133 0.74 8.97 1.75
N TRP A 134 0.66 7.69 1.51
CA TRP A 134 -0.35 7.12 0.64
C TRP A 134 -1.75 7.25 1.28
N ALA A 135 -2.65 8.01 0.64
CA ALA A 135 -3.97 8.31 1.17
C ALA A 135 -4.78 7.09 1.68
N PRO A 136 -4.70 5.90 1.05
CA PRO A 136 -5.39 4.72 1.55
C PRO A 136 -4.98 4.23 2.94
N TYR A 137 -3.86 4.67 3.52
CA TYR A 137 -3.55 4.35 4.93
C TYR A 137 -4.66 4.82 5.87
N VAL A 138 -5.25 5.98 5.59
CA VAL A 138 -6.37 6.51 6.36
C VAL A 138 -7.59 5.59 6.24
N THR A 139 -8.00 5.29 5.02
CA THR A 139 -9.17 4.44 4.75
C THR A 139 -9.03 3.04 5.35
N ILE A 140 -7.84 2.41 5.20
CA ILE A 140 -7.56 1.08 5.75
C ILE A 140 -7.60 1.10 7.28
N SER A 141 -7.11 2.17 7.91
CA SER A 141 -7.14 2.33 9.36
C SER A 141 -8.56 2.51 9.87
N GLU A 142 -9.33 3.41 9.26
CA GLU A 142 -10.70 3.71 9.63
C GLU A 142 -11.65 2.52 9.47
N GLU A 143 -11.44 1.65 8.45
CA GLU A 143 -12.21 0.42 8.24
C GLU A 143 -12.28 -0.44 9.51
N TYR A 144 -11.26 -0.40 10.33
CA TYR A 144 -11.14 -1.20 11.55
C TYR A 144 -11.19 -0.36 12.84
N GLY A 145 -11.62 0.88 12.76
CA GLY A 145 -11.69 1.78 13.90
C GLY A 145 -10.33 2.21 14.45
N ARG A 146 -9.32 2.31 13.58
CA ARG A 146 -8.02 2.90 13.86
C ARG A 146 -7.95 4.28 13.24
N THR A 147 -6.93 5.04 13.62
CA THR A 147 -6.66 6.38 13.08
C THR A 147 -5.24 6.48 12.54
N VAL A 148 -4.94 7.59 11.89
CA VAL A 148 -3.61 7.93 11.41
C VAL A 148 -3.12 9.18 12.14
N THR A 149 -1.90 9.14 12.66
CA THR A 149 -1.20 10.30 13.19
C THR A 149 -0.03 10.62 12.28
N ASN A 150 0.12 11.87 11.91
CA ASN A 150 1.18 12.32 11.04
C ASN A 150 2.32 12.94 11.84
N HIS A 151 3.56 12.72 11.37
CA HIS A 151 4.71 13.55 11.70
C HIS A 151 5.14 14.34 10.47
N GLU A 152 5.78 15.47 10.64
CA GLU A 152 6.40 16.19 9.53
C GLU A 152 7.55 15.35 8.96
N LEU A 153 7.46 14.98 7.67
CA LEU A 153 8.47 14.13 7.03
C LEU A 153 9.78 14.89 6.79
N PHE A 154 9.69 16.16 6.41
CA PHE A 154 10.84 16.99 6.10
C PHE A 154 10.94 18.22 7.01
N ASN A 155 12.15 18.50 7.47
CA ASN A 155 12.45 19.72 8.19
C ASN A 155 12.63 20.93 7.23
N SER A 156 12.91 22.11 7.79
CA SER A 156 13.15 23.35 7.02
C SER A 156 14.33 23.29 6.05
N LYS A 157 15.18 22.26 6.16
CA LYS A 157 16.33 22.02 5.27
C LYS A 157 16.05 20.94 4.23
N ASN A 158 14.80 20.44 4.13
CA ASN A 158 14.41 19.30 3.30
C ASN A 158 15.14 17.98 3.66
N GLU A 159 15.56 17.82 4.92
CA GLU A 159 16.09 16.59 5.47
C GLU A 159 14.99 15.85 6.23
N PHE A 160 15.12 14.52 6.41
CA PHE A 160 14.18 13.77 7.23
C PHE A 160 14.06 14.37 8.65
N ASN A 161 12.84 14.71 9.05
CA ASN A 161 12.56 15.36 10.32
C ASN A 161 12.50 14.35 11.47
N ILE A 162 13.67 13.91 11.91
CA ILE A 162 13.80 12.92 12.99
C ILE A 162 13.21 13.40 14.30
N GLU A 163 13.22 14.71 14.57
CA GLU A 163 12.69 15.27 15.80
C GLU A 163 11.15 15.17 15.83
N SER A 164 10.48 15.55 14.73
CA SER A 164 9.02 15.37 14.61
C SER A 164 8.62 13.90 14.69
N PHE A 165 9.40 13.02 14.06
CA PHE A 165 9.17 11.57 14.16
C PHE A 165 9.26 11.08 15.61
N LYS A 166 10.34 11.42 16.34
CA LYS A 166 10.55 11.02 17.73
C LYS A 166 9.44 11.52 18.65
N GLU A 167 9.08 12.80 18.52
CA GLU A 167 8.02 13.40 19.32
C GLU A 167 6.71 12.61 19.17
N LYS A 168 6.27 12.38 17.94
CA LYS A 168 5.03 11.67 17.67
C LYS A 168 5.10 10.17 18.01
N PHE A 169 6.27 9.56 17.83
CA PHE A 169 6.52 8.19 18.24
C PHE A 169 6.36 8.02 19.75
N GLU A 170 7.00 8.88 20.56
CA GLU A 170 6.92 8.83 22.02
C GLU A 170 5.52 9.14 22.53
N GLU A 171 4.84 10.14 21.95
CA GLU A 171 3.46 10.48 22.26
C GLU A 171 2.54 9.25 22.11
N LEU A 172 2.60 8.61 20.94
CA LEU A 172 1.75 7.46 20.65
C LEU A 172 2.13 6.22 21.47
N LEU A 173 3.42 5.96 21.65
CA LEU A 173 3.88 4.80 22.43
C LEU A 173 3.42 4.88 23.89
N ASN A 174 3.45 6.08 24.47
CA ASN A 174 2.94 6.30 25.83
C ASN A 174 1.43 6.13 25.92
N LYS A 175 0.69 6.50 24.89
CA LYS A 175 -0.78 6.40 24.83
C LYS A 175 -1.27 4.97 24.62
N GLN A 176 -0.65 4.23 23.71
CA GLN A 176 -1.19 2.96 23.22
C GLN A 176 -0.27 1.73 23.43
N LYS A 177 0.91 1.89 24.05
CA LYS A 177 1.87 0.85 24.41
C LYS A 177 2.48 0.04 23.25
N ARG A 178 1.96 0.17 22.06
CA ARG A 178 2.44 -0.44 20.80
C ARG A 178 2.29 0.57 19.69
N LEU A 179 3.16 0.49 18.70
CA LEU A 179 3.11 1.39 17.57
C LEU A 179 3.41 0.64 16.27
N VAL A 180 2.66 0.98 15.24
CA VAL A 180 2.95 0.68 13.84
C VAL A 180 3.31 2.00 13.17
N ALA A 181 4.51 2.06 12.56
CA ALA A 181 5.03 3.24 11.89
C ALA A 181 5.61 2.86 10.51
#